data_1478c5456e7e3fd31858a5e5403b4529
#
_entry.id   1478c5456e7e3fd31858a5e5403b4529
#
_cell.length_a   1.000
_cell.length_b   1.000
_cell.length_c   1.000
_cell.angle_alpha   90.00
_cell.angle_beta   90.00
_cell.angle_gamma   90.00
#
_symmetry.space_group_name_H-M   'P 1'
#
loop_
_entity.id
_entity.type
_entity.pdbx_description
1 polymer ?
#
loop_
_entity_poly.entity_id
_entity_poly.type
_entity_poly.pdbx_seq_one_letter_code
_entity_poly.pdbx_strand_id
1 'polypeptide(L)'
;MFAGPGVAGAIRNQFNLVGNTVNNGTTGGVESGGASGGGSAGADSATVQAAVAKDAKDWTLEKQKAVAEDIAKDGTASPAYAKAKAAMDAGTKFSVKLTNGETLEYRIVGINHDDLADGTGKAGLTFEATNGAMGKQRMSDSYYNFGGWEQSELRGRLNSGDLWALLPAEIQSRAKAVTKMTDNKLDTYPGTVTATTDKVFLLSTTEVYGNLQANGHLQSDGSQYEYYAFKGVTQGKFSGASSGSSHWTRSVCLDGSQYFRYVHSNGDWSNHGYTATDFVFPAWCF
;
A
#
# COMPACT_ATOMS: atom_id res chain seq x y z
N MET A 1 20.13 -27.73 26.90
CA MET A 1 18.76 -27.21 27.06
C MET A 1 18.64 -25.98 26.17
N PHE A 2 17.95 -26.06 25.05
CA PHE A 2 17.78 -24.93 24.14
C PHE A 2 16.54 -24.13 24.57
N ALA A 3 16.72 -22.83 24.88
CA ALA A 3 15.63 -21.93 25.15
C ALA A 3 14.87 -21.63 23.84
N GLY A 4 13.58 -21.93 23.78
CA GLY A 4 12.74 -21.70 22.61
C GLY A 4 12.49 -20.19 22.34
N PRO A 5 11.94 -19.83 21.17
CA PRO A 5 11.77 -18.43 20.72
C PRO A 5 10.98 -17.51 21.68
N GLY A 6 10.19 -18.07 22.59
CA GLY A 6 9.41 -17.32 23.59
C GLY A 6 10.25 -16.62 24.67
N VAL A 7 11.43 -17.17 25.00
CA VAL A 7 12.30 -16.60 26.06
C VAL A 7 13.04 -15.37 25.54
N ALA A 8 13.43 -15.36 24.26
CA ALA A 8 14.10 -14.20 23.65
C ALA A 8 13.18 -12.97 23.55
N GLY A 9 11.87 -13.18 23.30
CA GLY A 9 10.86 -12.11 23.29
C GLY A 9 10.62 -11.52 24.67
N ALA A 10 10.53 -12.36 25.71
CA ALA A 10 10.33 -11.93 27.10
C ALA A 10 11.53 -11.11 27.62
N ILE A 11 12.75 -11.51 27.27
CA ILE A 11 13.96 -10.76 27.67
C ILE A 11 14.02 -9.39 26.99
N ARG A 12 13.67 -9.28 25.71
CA ARG A 12 13.61 -7.99 25.00
C ARG A 12 12.59 -7.04 25.62
N ASN A 13 11.41 -7.54 26.02
CA ASN A 13 10.40 -6.73 26.68
C ASN A 13 10.83 -6.21 28.05
N GLN A 14 11.60 -7.01 28.81
CA GLN A 14 12.14 -6.55 30.11
C GLN A 14 13.22 -5.47 29.94
N PHE A 15 14.10 -5.59 28.95
CA PHE A 15 15.09 -4.55 28.66
C PHE A 15 14.46 -3.24 28.21
N ASN A 16 13.38 -3.28 27.41
CA ASN A 16 12.65 -2.08 27.01
C ASN A 16 11.92 -1.43 28.20
N LEU A 17 11.40 -2.22 29.13
CA LEU A 17 10.75 -1.71 30.35
C LEU A 17 11.77 -1.00 31.28
N VAL A 18 12.95 -1.57 31.46
CA VAL A 18 14.03 -0.99 32.27
C VAL A 18 14.57 0.29 31.60
N GLY A 19 14.74 0.32 30.27
CA GLY A 19 15.16 1.50 29.53
C GLY A 19 14.20 2.69 29.71
N ASN A 20 12.89 2.44 29.66
CA ASN A 20 11.87 3.47 29.86
C ASN A 20 11.79 3.97 31.32
N THR A 21 12.07 3.13 32.30
CA THR A 21 12.04 3.51 33.73
C THR A 21 13.25 4.37 34.10
N VAL A 22 14.40 4.15 33.46
CA VAL A 22 15.63 4.94 33.71
C VAL A 22 15.56 6.33 33.06
N ASN A 23 14.85 6.46 31.91
CA ASN A 23 14.72 7.76 31.24
C ASN A 23 13.72 8.75 31.89
N ASN A 24 12.81 8.25 32.74
CA ASN A 24 11.83 9.10 33.43
C ASN A 24 12.27 9.58 34.83
N GLY A 25 13.51 9.28 35.26
CA GLY A 25 13.98 9.50 36.64
C GLY A 25 15.08 10.53 36.84
N THR A 26 15.41 11.41 35.89
CA THR A 26 16.42 12.44 36.09
C THR A 26 15.99 13.81 35.57
N THR A 27 15.40 14.61 36.42
CA THR A 27 15.40 16.06 36.28
C THR A 27 16.72 16.62 36.87
N GLY A 28 17.56 17.21 35.98
CA GLY A 28 18.76 17.90 36.42
C GLY A 28 19.70 18.18 35.26
N GLY A 29 19.66 19.43 34.76
CA GLY A 29 20.31 19.86 33.56
C GLY A 29 21.83 19.74 33.53
N VAL A 30 22.35 19.67 32.30
CA VAL A 30 23.52 20.43 31.79
C VAL A 30 23.49 20.37 30.27
N GLU A 31 23.52 21.51 29.59
CA GLU A 31 23.76 21.63 28.16
C GLU A 31 25.18 21.22 27.79
N SER A 32 25.34 20.42 26.73
CA SER A 32 26.52 20.45 25.87
C SER A 32 26.30 19.71 24.55
N GLY A 33 26.40 20.41 23.49
CA GLY A 33 26.82 20.26 22.11
C GLY A 33 26.95 18.90 21.45
N GLY A 34 26.17 18.73 20.36
CA GLY A 34 26.61 18.26 19.06
C GLY A 34 27.08 16.80 18.88
N ALA A 35 26.26 15.98 18.24
CA ALA A 35 26.70 15.08 17.19
C ALA A 35 25.47 14.55 16.45
N SER A 36 25.36 14.90 15.17
CA SER A 36 24.43 14.34 14.18
C SER A 36 24.81 12.87 13.93
N GLY A 37 24.07 11.96 14.49
CA GLY A 37 24.07 10.54 14.14
C GLY A 37 22.72 10.20 13.49
N GLY A 38 22.71 9.97 12.18
CA GLY A 38 21.52 9.49 11.45
C GLY A 38 21.13 8.09 11.89
N GLY A 39 20.40 8.00 12.99
CA GLY A 39 19.68 6.80 13.38
C GLY A 39 18.31 6.86 12.69
N SER A 40 17.92 5.78 12.04
CA SER A 40 16.53 5.54 11.62
C SER A 40 15.65 5.75 12.86
N ALA A 41 14.95 6.88 12.91
CA ALA A 41 14.02 7.16 13.98
C ALA A 41 12.88 6.16 13.92
N GLY A 42 12.87 5.18 14.80
CA GLY A 42 11.72 4.30 15.02
C GLY A 42 10.50 5.16 15.31
N ALA A 43 9.31 4.61 15.03
CA ALA A 43 8.06 5.29 15.28
C ALA A 43 8.06 5.92 16.67
N ASP A 44 7.77 7.22 16.75
CA ASP A 44 7.66 7.90 18.01
C ASP A 44 6.52 7.28 18.83
N SER A 45 6.87 6.58 19.88
CA SER A 45 5.93 5.89 20.76
C SER A 45 4.81 6.83 21.24
N ALA A 46 5.07 8.12 21.45
CA ALA A 46 4.05 9.08 21.83
C ALA A 46 3.03 9.33 20.70
N THR A 47 3.48 9.41 19.46
CA THR A 47 2.59 9.55 18.30
C THR A 47 1.73 8.30 18.09
N VAL A 48 2.28 7.11 18.28
CA VAL A 48 1.53 5.84 18.23
C VAL A 48 0.47 5.80 19.32
N GLN A 49 0.80 6.13 20.57
CA GLN A 49 -0.17 6.20 21.69
C GLN A 49 -1.26 7.25 21.41
N ALA A 50 -0.90 8.41 20.87
CA ALA A 50 -1.87 9.44 20.47
C ALA A 50 -2.77 8.97 19.30
N ALA A 51 -2.31 8.07 18.44
CA ALA A 51 -3.12 7.44 17.40
C ALA A 51 -4.07 6.40 18.01
N VAL A 52 -3.58 5.56 18.92
CA VAL A 52 -4.40 4.54 19.62
C VAL A 52 -5.53 5.18 20.42
N ALA A 53 -5.30 6.34 21.02
CA ALA A 53 -6.30 7.07 21.81
C ALA A 53 -7.41 7.72 20.96
N LYS A 54 -7.26 7.80 19.62
CA LYS A 54 -8.25 8.42 18.71
C LYS A 54 -8.94 7.36 17.84
N ASP A 55 -10.08 7.71 17.26
CA ASP A 55 -10.66 6.93 16.18
C ASP A 55 -9.73 6.99 14.96
N ALA A 56 -9.62 5.88 14.24
CA ALA A 56 -8.71 5.80 13.11
C ALA A 56 -9.05 6.84 12.01
N LYS A 57 -10.33 7.16 11.80
CA LYS A 57 -10.76 8.20 10.85
C LYS A 57 -10.13 9.58 11.12
N ASP A 58 -9.70 9.82 12.35
CA ASP A 58 -9.10 11.09 12.81
C ASP A 58 -7.55 11.04 12.81
N TRP A 59 -6.95 10.00 12.23
CA TRP A 59 -5.51 9.90 12.09
C TRP A 59 -5.00 10.87 11.01
N THR A 60 -4.12 11.76 11.41
CA THR A 60 -3.32 12.56 10.47
C THR A 60 -2.34 11.67 9.71
N LEU A 61 -1.79 12.14 8.58
CA LEU A 61 -0.74 11.42 7.84
C LEU A 61 0.47 11.06 8.73
N GLU A 62 0.83 11.91 9.68
CA GLU A 62 1.87 11.64 10.67
C GLU A 62 1.52 10.42 11.55
N LYS A 63 0.29 10.36 12.06
CA LYS A 63 -0.17 9.20 12.84
C LYS A 63 -0.26 7.94 12.01
N GLN A 64 -0.76 8.02 10.77
CA GLN A 64 -0.81 6.89 9.85
C GLN A 64 0.59 6.31 9.60
N LYS A 65 1.59 7.18 9.36
CA LYS A 65 3.00 6.77 9.21
C LYS A 65 3.53 6.12 10.48
N ALA A 66 3.35 6.76 11.64
CA ALA A 66 3.85 6.21 12.91
C ALA A 66 3.23 4.85 13.23
N VAL A 67 1.91 4.69 13.01
CA VAL A 67 1.20 3.40 13.14
C VAL A 67 1.76 2.36 12.17
N ALA A 68 2.01 2.73 10.92
CA ALA A 68 2.58 1.82 9.93
C ALA A 68 3.98 1.36 10.35
N GLU A 69 4.86 2.27 10.77
CA GLU A 69 6.22 1.92 11.22
C GLU A 69 6.22 1.03 12.46
N ASP A 70 5.30 1.28 13.40
CA ASP A 70 5.15 0.47 14.61
C ASP A 70 4.64 -0.95 14.26
N ILE A 71 3.66 -1.04 13.37
CA ILE A 71 3.14 -2.34 12.88
C ILE A 71 4.19 -3.09 12.05
N ALA A 72 4.95 -2.39 11.19
CA ALA A 72 6.04 -3.02 10.42
C ALA A 72 7.08 -3.66 11.35
N LYS A 73 7.37 -3.02 12.48
CA LYS A 73 8.34 -3.48 13.47
C LYS A 73 7.80 -4.60 14.36
N ASP A 74 6.62 -4.40 14.95
CA ASP A 74 6.11 -5.22 16.05
C ASP A 74 4.92 -6.13 15.62
N GLY A 75 4.44 -6.00 14.39
CA GLY A 75 3.38 -6.83 13.84
C GLY A 75 2.10 -6.73 14.68
N THR A 76 1.53 -7.90 14.99
CA THR A 76 0.32 -8.01 15.84
C THR A 76 0.54 -7.61 17.30
N ALA A 77 1.79 -7.45 17.74
CA ALA A 77 2.12 -6.94 19.08
C ALA A 77 2.08 -5.41 19.16
N SER A 78 2.01 -4.71 18.05
CA SER A 78 1.80 -3.25 18.03
C SER A 78 0.49 -2.89 18.74
N PRO A 79 0.49 -1.90 19.66
CA PRO A 79 -0.72 -1.42 20.31
C PRO A 79 -1.72 -0.82 19.31
N ALA A 80 -1.27 -0.38 18.13
CA ALA A 80 -2.12 0.18 17.09
C ALA A 80 -2.72 -0.88 16.14
N TYR A 81 -2.21 -2.13 16.13
CA TYR A 81 -2.62 -3.16 15.18
C TYR A 81 -4.14 -3.41 15.17
N ALA A 82 -4.73 -3.64 16.34
CA ALA A 82 -6.15 -3.94 16.44
C ALA A 82 -7.02 -2.80 15.89
N LYS A 83 -6.62 -1.55 16.12
CA LYS A 83 -7.33 -0.37 15.62
C LYS A 83 -7.15 -0.18 14.11
N ALA A 84 -5.95 -0.39 13.59
CA ALA A 84 -5.69 -0.37 12.15
C ALA A 84 -6.50 -1.46 11.43
N LYS A 85 -6.52 -2.68 11.99
CA LYS A 85 -7.31 -3.78 11.45
C LYS A 85 -8.81 -3.48 11.46
N ALA A 86 -9.34 -2.96 12.56
CA ALA A 86 -10.75 -2.58 12.64
C ALA A 86 -11.11 -1.47 11.62
N ALA A 87 -10.23 -0.51 11.40
CA ALA A 87 -10.42 0.54 10.39
C ALA A 87 -10.39 -0.04 8.97
N MET A 88 -9.49 -0.97 8.69
CA MET A 88 -9.43 -1.69 7.41
C MET A 88 -10.70 -2.51 7.19
N ASP A 89 -11.09 -3.34 8.14
CA ASP A 89 -12.27 -4.19 8.04
C ASP A 89 -13.56 -3.38 7.83
N ALA A 90 -13.66 -2.22 8.49
CA ALA A 90 -14.77 -1.29 8.31
C ALA A 90 -14.74 -0.55 6.96
N GLY A 91 -13.58 -0.47 6.30
CA GLY A 91 -13.36 0.36 5.12
C GLY A 91 -13.37 1.85 5.46
N THR A 92 -12.84 2.20 6.65
CA THR A 92 -12.75 3.59 7.12
C THR A 92 -12.01 4.44 6.10
N LYS A 93 -12.64 5.53 5.67
CA LYS A 93 -12.07 6.47 4.71
C LYS A 93 -11.26 7.56 5.41
N PHE A 94 -10.13 7.84 4.84
CA PHE A 94 -9.30 9.01 5.09
C PHE A 94 -9.41 9.96 3.91
N SER A 95 -8.96 11.18 4.06
CA SER A 95 -8.91 12.13 2.95
C SER A 95 -7.69 13.04 3.03
N VAL A 96 -7.23 13.47 1.85
CA VAL A 96 -6.15 14.44 1.72
C VAL A 96 -6.43 15.34 0.52
N LYS A 97 -5.98 16.59 0.58
CA LYS A 97 -6.02 17.51 -0.56
C LYS A 97 -4.85 17.25 -1.48
N LEU A 98 -5.15 17.06 -2.77
CA LEU A 98 -4.17 17.08 -3.84
C LEU A 98 -3.73 18.52 -4.14
N THR A 99 -2.58 18.68 -4.81
CA THR A 99 -2.04 20.01 -5.16
C THR A 99 -2.93 20.80 -6.13
N ASN A 100 -3.78 20.11 -6.89
CA ASN A 100 -4.79 20.72 -7.77
C ASN A 100 -6.10 21.13 -7.04
N GLY A 101 -6.17 20.92 -5.72
CA GLY A 101 -7.33 21.26 -4.89
C GLY A 101 -8.40 20.17 -4.78
N GLU A 102 -8.31 19.09 -5.56
CA GLU A 102 -9.21 17.93 -5.45
C GLU A 102 -9.00 17.20 -4.11
N THR A 103 -10.01 16.48 -3.64
CA THR A 103 -9.93 15.66 -2.43
C THR A 103 -9.78 14.19 -2.80
N LEU A 104 -8.63 13.61 -2.48
CA LEU A 104 -8.39 12.19 -2.58
C LEU A 104 -8.91 11.49 -1.32
N GLU A 105 -9.90 10.62 -1.48
CA GLU A 105 -10.34 9.70 -0.44
C GLU A 105 -9.59 8.37 -0.59
N TYR A 106 -9.21 7.76 0.53
CA TYR A 106 -8.47 6.50 0.54
C TYR A 106 -8.75 5.69 1.80
N ARG A 107 -8.40 4.42 1.80
CA ARG A 107 -8.59 3.48 2.92
C ARG A 107 -7.37 2.58 3.08
N ILE A 108 -7.24 1.92 4.23
CA ILE A 108 -6.30 0.82 4.43
C ILE A 108 -6.84 -0.41 3.69
N VAL A 109 -5.99 -1.05 2.89
CA VAL A 109 -6.31 -2.32 2.20
C VAL A 109 -5.44 -3.47 2.65
N GLY A 110 -4.24 -3.20 3.19
CA GLY A 110 -3.29 -4.21 3.64
C GLY A 110 -2.54 -3.82 4.92
N ILE A 111 -2.17 -4.83 5.70
CA ILE A 111 -1.36 -4.69 6.92
C ILE A 111 -0.22 -5.70 6.85
N ASN A 112 1.04 -5.22 6.83
CA ASN A 112 2.22 -6.06 6.60
C ASN A 112 2.09 -6.93 5.34
N HIS A 113 1.55 -6.34 4.27
CA HIS A 113 1.29 -7.04 3.02
C HIS A 113 2.47 -6.94 2.04
N ASP A 114 2.88 -5.71 1.71
CA ASP A 114 3.85 -5.43 0.65
C ASP A 114 5.30 -5.53 1.12
N ASP A 115 6.14 -6.20 0.34
CA ASP A 115 7.58 -6.28 0.59
C ASP A 115 8.26 -4.96 0.23
N LEU A 116 9.06 -4.43 1.14
CA LEU A 116 9.88 -3.25 0.90
C LEU A 116 10.95 -3.56 -0.16
N ALA A 117 11.14 -2.64 -1.11
CA ALA A 117 12.06 -2.84 -2.22
C ALA A 117 13.53 -2.94 -1.81
N ASP A 118 13.88 -2.45 -0.63
CA ASP A 118 15.22 -2.56 -0.04
C ASP A 118 15.47 -3.89 0.70
N GLY A 119 14.46 -4.77 0.74
CA GLY A 119 14.55 -6.08 1.39
C GLY A 119 14.56 -6.04 2.92
N THR A 120 14.25 -4.89 3.55
CA THR A 120 14.30 -4.74 5.02
C THR A 120 13.07 -5.29 5.74
N GLY A 121 12.07 -5.78 5.01
CA GLY A 121 10.84 -6.35 5.56
C GLY A 121 9.61 -5.93 4.77
N LYS A 122 8.50 -5.74 5.48
CA LYS A 122 7.21 -5.35 4.90
C LYS A 122 6.83 -3.93 5.31
N ALA A 123 6.10 -3.26 4.42
CA ALA A 123 5.40 -2.02 4.77
C ALA A 123 4.28 -2.31 5.77
N GLY A 124 4.14 -1.46 6.80
CA GLY A 124 3.17 -1.70 7.86
C GLY A 124 1.72 -1.51 7.42
N LEU A 125 1.45 -0.49 6.61
CA LEU A 125 0.12 -0.22 6.07
C LEU A 125 0.20 0.06 4.57
N THR A 126 -0.74 -0.52 3.83
CA THR A 126 -1.01 -0.20 2.43
C THR A 126 -2.35 0.51 2.31
N PHE A 127 -2.33 1.63 1.62
CA PHE A 127 -3.50 2.46 1.33
C PHE A 127 -3.88 2.39 -0.14
N GLU A 128 -5.17 2.52 -0.43
CA GLU A 128 -5.71 2.62 -1.79
C GLU A 128 -6.74 3.75 -1.85
N ALA A 129 -6.67 4.55 -2.91
CA ALA A 129 -7.70 5.54 -3.21
C ALA A 129 -9.07 4.89 -3.46
N THR A 130 -10.13 5.59 -3.07
CA THR A 130 -11.51 5.11 -3.23
C THR A 130 -12.35 6.01 -4.14
N ASN A 131 -11.74 7.04 -4.70
CA ASN A 131 -12.39 7.95 -5.65
C ASN A 131 -11.42 8.35 -6.78
N GLY A 132 -11.98 8.87 -7.86
CA GLY A 132 -11.25 9.27 -9.06
C GLY A 132 -10.66 10.68 -9.02
N ALA A 133 -10.14 11.15 -7.87
CA ALA A 133 -9.63 12.52 -7.72
C ALA A 133 -8.45 12.86 -8.64
N MET A 134 -7.70 11.85 -9.14
CA MET A 134 -6.64 12.02 -10.14
C MET A 134 -7.16 12.03 -11.60
N GLY A 135 -8.48 11.94 -11.78
CA GLY A 135 -9.11 11.93 -13.10
C GLY A 135 -8.96 10.59 -13.84
N LYS A 136 -9.49 10.60 -15.07
CA LYS A 136 -9.35 9.46 -15.99
C LYS A 136 -8.06 9.59 -16.78
N GLN A 137 -7.30 8.51 -16.84
CA GLN A 137 -6.00 8.45 -17.50
C GLN A 137 -5.94 7.25 -18.44
N ARG A 138 -5.06 7.32 -19.44
CA ARG A 138 -4.67 6.17 -20.25
C ARG A 138 -3.54 5.42 -19.57
N MET A 139 -3.42 4.14 -19.84
CA MET A 139 -2.23 3.37 -19.44
C MET A 139 -0.99 3.81 -20.23
N SER A 140 -1.17 4.04 -21.52
CA SER A 140 -0.15 4.57 -22.44
C SER A 140 -0.81 5.29 -23.61
N ASP A 141 -0.13 6.30 -24.15
CA ASP A 141 -0.55 7.03 -25.35
C ASP A 141 -0.07 6.38 -26.65
N SER A 142 0.99 5.56 -26.59
CA SER A 142 1.56 4.89 -27.76
C SER A 142 1.04 3.48 -27.97
N TYR A 143 0.88 3.07 -29.23
CA TYR A 143 0.26 1.81 -29.67
C TYR A 143 1.07 0.53 -29.35
N TYR A 144 2.25 0.64 -28.77
CA TYR A 144 3.18 -0.47 -28.57
C TYR A 144 3.67 -0.55 -27.13
N ASN A 145 2.83 -1.07 -26.24
CA ASN A 145 3.27 -1.33 -24.87
C ASN A 145 3.27 -2.84 -24.60
N PHE A 146 4.30 -3.54 -25.11
CA PHE A 146 4.51 -4.96 -24.85
C PHE A 146 5.09 -5.26 -23.47
N GLY A 147 5.43 -4.23 -22.68
CA GLY A 147 6.07 -4.38 -21.38
C GLY A 147 5.10 -4.27 -20.19
N GLY A 148 3.78 -4.32 -20.41
CA GLY A 148 2.78 -4.29 -19.35
C GLY A 148 2.90 -3.09 -18.41
N TRP A 149 2.65 -3.29 -17.13
CA TRP A 149 2.76 -2.25 -16.10
C TRP A 149 4.17 -1.67 -16.02
N GLU A 150 5.19 -2.51 -16.11
CA GLU A 150 6.60 -2.11 -16.00
C GLU A 150 6.95 -0.96 -16.94
N GLN A 151 6.44 -0.99 -18.18
CA GLN A 151 6.72 0.01 -19.22
C GLN A 151 5.57 0.99 -19.46
N SER A 152 4.47 0.93 -18.70
CA SER A 152 3.34 1.83 -18.89
C SER A 152 3.73 3.28 -18.56
N GLU A 153 3.26 4.22 -19.38
CA GLU A 153 3.44 5.65 -19.13
C GLU A 153 2.76 6.07 -17.83
N LEU A 154 1.62 5.46 -17.51
CA LEU A 154 0.89 5.75 -16.28
C LEU A 154 1.74 5.43 -15.03
N ARG A 155 2.48 4.32 -15.02
CA ARG A 155 3.41 3.99 -13.93
C ARG A 155 4.47 5.09 -13.76
N GLY A 156 5.08 5.55 -14.86
CA GLY A 156 6.07 6.63 -14.83
C GLY A 156 5.48 7.93 -14.26
N ARG A 157 4.27 8.30 -14.70
CA ARG A 157 3.55 9.48 -14.23
C ARG A 157 3.19 9.40 -12.75
N LEU A 158 2.85 8.21 -12.24
CA LEU A 158 2.52 7.98 -10.82
C LEU A 158 3.76 7.98 -9.91
N ASN A 159 4.95 7.65 -10.41
CA ASN A 159 6.15 7.53 -9.58
C ASN A 159 7.11 8.72 -9.67
N SER A 160 7.06 9.54 -10.74
CA SER A 160 7.97 10.68 -10.93
C SER A 160 7.40 11.79 -11.81
N GLY A 161 6.19 11.62 -12.38
CA GLY A 161 5.60 12.58 -13.32
C GLY A 161 4.55 13.49 -12.68
N ASP A 162 3.64 13.95 -13.52
CA ASP A 162 2.57 14.89 -13.17
C ASP A 162 1.58 14.34 -12.13
N LEU A 163 1.25 13.05 -12.19
CA LEU A 163 0.35 12.43 -11.20
C LEU A 163 1.03 12.27 -9.84
N TRP A 164 2.34 11.98 -9.80
CA TRP A 164 3.13 12.03 -8.57
C TRP A 164 3.11 13.42 -7.95
N ALA A 165 3.25 14.46 -8.77
CA ALA A 165 3.23 15.86 -8.33
C ALA A 165 1.88 16.32 -7.78
N LEU A 166 0.78 15.60 -8.06
CA LEU A 166 -0.53 15.86 -7.45
C LEU A 166 -0.58 15.47 -5.98
N LEU A 167 0.20 14.47 -5.56
CA LEU A 167 0.22 14.04 -4.17
C LEU A 167 0.85 15.12 -3.29
N PRO A 168 0.32 15.35 -2.07
CA PRO A 168 0.94 16.31 -1.15
C PRO A 168 2.32 15.83 -0.70
N ALA A 169 3.20 16.78 -0.35
CA ALA A 169 4.58 16.52 0.05
C ALA A 169 4.68 15.53 1.22
N GLU A 170 3.69 15.51 2.11
CA GLU A 170 3.62 14.58 3.23
C GLU A 170 3.47 13.12 2.78
N ILE A 171 2.71 12.84 1.70
CA ILE A 171 2.65 11.48 1.14
C ILE A 171 3.94 11.20 0.37
N GLN A 172 4.39 12.12 -0.50
CA GLN A 172 5.59 11.92 -1.31
C GLN A 172 6.84 11.59 -0.47
N SER A 173 7.00 12.26 0.67
CA SER A 173 8.14 12.05 1.57
C SER A 173 8.06 10.79 2.43
N ARG A 174 6.86 10.22 2.60
CA ARG A 174 6.60 9.07 3.50
C ARG A 174 6.36 7.77 2.76
N ALA A 175 5.91 7.84 1.50
CA ALA A 175 5.64 6.65 0.69
C ALA A 175 6.90 5.80 0.54
N LYS A 176 6.80 4.55 0.96
CA LYS A 176 7.85 3.54 0.86
C LYS A 176 7.89 2.97 -0.56
N ALA A 177 9.07 2.67 -1.04
CA ALA A 177 9.23 1.89 -2.26
C ALA A 177 8.98 0.41 -1.94
N VAL A 178 8.08 -0.22 -2.70
CA VAL A 178 7.73 -1.64 -2.54
C VAL A 178 7.97 -2.40 -3.83
N THR A 179 8.16 -3.71 -3.73
CA THR A 179 8.28 -4.60 -4.87
C THR A 179 6.90 -5.08 -5.30
N LYS A 180 6.54 -4.82 -6.56
CA LYS A 180 5.28 -5.30 -7.14
C LYS A 180 5.56 -6.32 -8.22
N MET A 181 5.03 -7.54 -8.03
CA MET A 181 5.10 -8.60 -9.01
C MET A 181 3.95 -8.45 -10.00
N THR A 182 4.24 -8.39 -11.29
CA THR A 182 3.22 -8.23 -12.34
C THR A 182 3.58 -9.06 -13.55
N ASP A 183 2.58 -9.66 -14.20
CA ASP A 183 2.76 -10.30 -15.49
C ASP A 183 2.93 -9.22 -16.55
N ASN A 184 4.17 -8.86 -16.86
CA ASN A 184 4.53 -7.76 -17.75
C ASN A 184 4.87 -8.19 -19.17
N LYS A 185 5.16 -9.47 -19.41
CA LYS A 185 5.56 -9.95 -20.74
C LYS A 185 4.41 -10.64 -21.45
N LEU A 186 3.86 -9.96 -22.43
CA LEU A 186 2.69 -10.37 -23.21
C LEU A 186 3.04 -11.14 -24.49
N ASP A 187 4.32 -11.25 -24.84
CA ASP A 187 4.83 -11.90 -26.04
C ASP A 187 5.06 -13.41 -25.86
N THR A 188 4.90 -13.90 -24.63
CA THR A 188 5.06 -15.30 -24.26
C THR A 188 3.80 -15.85 -23.60
N TYR A 189 3.46 -17.08 -23.95
CA TYR A 189 2.41 -17.85 -23.26
C TYR A 189 3.05 -19.06 -22.56
N PRO A 190 2.86 -19.23 -21.25
CA PRO A 190 2.26 -18.30 -20.30
C PRO A 190 3.09 -17.01 -20.18
N GLY A 191 2.47 -15.90 -19.77
CA GLY A 191 3.17 -14.64 -19.52
C GLY A 191 4.30 -14.78 -18.50
N THR A 192 5.12 -13.74 -18.35
CA THR A 192 6.24 -13.74 -17.40
C THR A 192 6.03 -12.66 -16.34
N VAL A 193 5.93 -13.09 -15.09
CA VAL A 193 5.88 -12.19 -13.94
C VAL A 193 7.26 -11.60 -13.70
N THR A 194 7.34 -10.28 -13.69
CA THR A 194 8.56 -9.51 -13.35
C THR A 194 8.28 -8.55 -12.20
N ALA A 195 9.35 -8.12 -11.54
CA ALA A 195 9.28 -7.21 -10.40
C ALA A 195 9.44 -5.76 -10.85
N THR A 196 8.62 -4.86 -10.30
CA THR A 196 8.85 -3.42 -10.35
C THR A 196 9.03 -2.85 -8.95
N THR A 197 9.78 -1.74 -8.87
CA THR A 197 9.91 -0.96 -7.62
C THR A 197 9.07 0.29 -7.76
N ASP A 198 8.04 0.40 -6.92
CA ASP A 198 7.05 1.47 -7.00
C ASP A 198 6.79 2.10 -5.64
N LYS A 199 6.71 3.43 -5.57
CA LYS A 199 6.19 4.18 -4.42
C LYS A 199 4.68 4.34 -4.50
N VAL A 200 4.17 4.49 -5.73
CA VAL A 200 2.74 4.55 -6.03
C VAL A 200 2.44 3.57 -7.14
N PHE A 201 1.43 2.76 -6.96
CA PHE A 201 1.07 1.69 -7.89
C PHE A 201 -0.46 1.57 -8.01
N LEU A 202 -0.92 0.76 -8.93
CA LEU A 202 -2.30 0.28 -9.01
C LEU A 202 -2.35 -1.14 -8.45
N LEU A 203 -3.47 -1.53 -7.88
CA LEU A 203 -3.66 -2.93 -7.50
C LEU A 203 -3.75 -3.81 -8.74
N SER A 204 -3.32 -5.06 -8.61
CA SER A 204 -3.59 -6.08 -9.63
C SER A 204 -4.99 -6.69 -9.45
N THR A 205 -5.47 -7.40 -10.47
CA THR A 205 -6.71 -8.16 -10.32
C THR A 205 -6.58 -9.27 -9.28
N THR A 206 -5.41 -9.92 -9.15
CA THR A 206 -5.16 -10.90 -8.09
C THR A 206 -5.22 -10.26 -6.71
N GLU A 207 -4.69 -9.05 -6.54
CA GLU A 207 -4.72 -8.33 -5.27
C GLU A 207 -6.13 -7.90 -4.86
N VAL A 208 -7.04 -7.73 -5.82
CA VAL A 208 -8.45 -7.41 -5.54
C VAL A 208 -9.29 -8.70 -5.37
N TYR A 209 -9.21 -9.66 -6.30
CA TYR A 209 -10.16 -10.77 -6.37
C TYR A 209 -9.60 -12.11 -5.85
N GLY A 210 -8.34 -12.16 -5.49
CA GLY A 210 -7.64 -13.38 -5.15
C GLY A 210 -7.24 -14.17 -6.40
N ASN A 211 -7.01 -15.46 -6.23
CA ASN A 211 -6.56 -16.31 -7.33
C ASN A 211 -7.65 -16.47 -8.39
N LEU A 212 -7.45 -15.85 -9.53
CA LEU A 212 -8.35 -15.92 -10.68
C LEU A 212 -8.02 -17.17 -11.51
N GLN A 213 -8.50 -18.33 -11.08
CA GLN A 213 -8.30 -19.61 -11.78
C GLN A 213 -9.05 -19.73 -13.12
N ALA A 214 -9.78 -18.71 -13.54
CA ALA A 214 -10.55 -18.75 -14.76
C ALA A 214 -9.63 -18.69 -15.98
N ASN A 215 -9.62 -19.75 -16.72
CA ASN A 215 -9.11 -19.91 -18.08
C ASN A 215 -7.61 -20.17 -18.27
N GLY A 216 -6.86 -20.55 -17.24
CA GLY A 216 -5.46 -21.02 -17.42
C GLY A 216 -4.45 -19.99 -17.90
N HIS A 217 -4.83 -18.71 -17.97
CA HIS A 217 -4.10 -17.66 -18.67
C HIS A 217 -3.52 -16.58 -17.74
N LEU A 218 -3.81 -16.63 -16.44
CA LEU A 218 -3.33 -15.61 -15.51
C LEU A 218 -2.23 -16.17 -14.64
N GLN A 219 -1.05 -15.58 -14.74
CA GLN A 219 -0.04 -15.71 -13.72
C GLN A 219 -0.48 -14.89 -12.51
N SER A 220 -0.20 -15.40 -11.30
CA SER A 220 -0.49 -14.68 -10.08
C SER A 220 0.43 -13.46 -9.99
N ASP A 221 -0.16 -12.27 -10.07
CA ASP A 221 0.51 -10.98 -9.96
C ASP A 221 0.29 -10.35 -8.59
N GLY A 222 0.66 -11.07 -7.55
CA GLY A 222 0.52 -10.71 -6.14
C GLY A 222 -0.36 -11.66 -5.35
N SER A 223 -0.76 -11.24 -4.16
CA SER A 223 -1.72 -11.92 -3.29
C SER A 223 -2.86 -10.98 -2.93
N GLN A 224 -4.04 -11.53 -2.61
CA GLN A 224 -5.21 -10.72 -2.30
C GLN A 224 -4.98 -9.91 -1.02
N TYR A 225 -5.28 -8.62 -1.07
CA TYR A 225 -5.23 -7.77 0.10
C TYR A 225 -6.27 -8.15 1.14
N GLU A 226 -5.90 -7.99 2.41
CA GLU A 226 -6.70 -8.38 3.57
C GLU A 226 -8.08 -7.72 3.58
N TYR A 227 -8.21 -6.46 3.12
CA TYR A 227 -9.49 -5.77 2.99
C TYR A 227 -10.44 -6.52 2.05
N TYR A 228 -9.98 -6.88 0.86
CA TYR A 228 -10.82 -7.54 -0.14
C TYR A 228 -11.15 -8.98 0.27
N ALA A 229 -10.20 -9.69 0.86
CA ALA A 229 -10.43 -11.01 1.43
C ALA A 229 -11.49 -10.96 2.56
N PHE A 230 -11.40 -9.99 3.47
CA PHE A 230 -12.37 -9.76 4.54
C PHE A 230 -13.77 -9.44 4.00
N LYS A 231 -13.86 -8.65 2.92
CA LYS A 231 -15.14 -8.37 2.23
C LYS A 231 -15.67 -9.56 1.43
N GLY A 232 -14.91 -10.65 1.35
CA GLY A 232 -15.26 -11.84 0.59
C GLY A 232 -15.34 -11.60 -0.92
N VAL A 233 -14.50 -10.69 -1.43
CA VAL A 233 -14.40 -10.39 -2.87
C VAL A 233 -13.75 -11.58 -3.57
N THR A 234 -14.39 -12.08 -4.62
CA THR A 234 -13.89 -13.16 -5.47
C THR A 234 -14.37 -12.92 -6.90
N GLN A 235 -13.93 -13.74 -7.84
CA GLN A 235 -14.32 -13.64 -9.26
C GLN A 235 -15.84 -13.63 -9.49
N GLY A 236 -16.63 -14.20 -8.62
CA GLY A 236 -18.11 -14.21 -8.74
C GLY A 236 -18.82 -13.33 -7.70
N LYS A 237 -18.08 -12.56 -6.90
CA LYS A 237 -18.64 -11.76 -5.82
C LYS A 237 -17.84 -10.47 -5.63
N PHE A 238 -18.37 -9.36 -6.12
CA PHE A 238 -17.63 -8.11 -6.33
C PHE A 238 -18.02 -6.96 -5.39
N SER A 239 -19.04 -7.09 -4.56
CA SER A 239 -19.63 -5.96 -3.81
C SER A 239 -18.59 -5.16 -2.99
N GLY A 240 -17.56 -5.81 -2.48
CA GLY A 240 -16.46 -5.15 -1.76
C GLY A 240 -15.48 -4.40 -2.67
N ALA A 241 -15.44 -4.70 -3.97
CA ALA A 241 -14.60 -4.04 -4.95
C ALA A 241 -15.30 -2.83 -5.60
N SER A 242 -16.64 -2.72 -5.48
CA SER A 242 -17.39 -1.63 -6.07
C SER A 242 -17.04 -0.30 -5.42
N SER A 243 -16.67 0.67 -6.25
CA SER A 243 -16.45 2.07 -5.87
C SER A 243 -17.44 3.04 -6.53
N GLY A 244 -18.39 2.51 -7.33
CA GLY A 244 -19.26 3.31 -8.17
C GLY A 244 -18.59 3.92 -9.40
N SER A 245 -17.29 3.70 -9.59
CA SER A 245 -16.50 4.21 -10.72
C SER A 245 -15.57 3.12 -11.25
N SER A 246 -15.48 3.00 -12.57
CA SER A 246 -14.51 2.10 -13.20
C SER A 246 -13.10 2.65 -13.02
N HIS A 247 -12.13 1.79 -12.71
CA HIS A 247 -10.74 2.19 -12.50
C HIS A 247 -9.75 1.11 -12.97
N TRP A 248 -8.59 1.56 -13.41
CA TRP A 248 -7.52 0.69 -13.87
C TRP A 248 -6.98 -0.23 -12.77
N THR A 249 -6.58 -1.44 -13.18
CA THR A 249 -5.61 -2.26 -12.45
C THR A 249 -4.30 -2.29 -13.21
N ARG A 250 -3.21 -2.76 -12.57
CA ARG A 250 -1.93 -2.95 -13.28
C ARG A 250 -1.86 -4.25 -14.06
N SER A 251 -2.84 -5.15 -13.93
CA SER A 251 -2.85 -6.44 -14.60
C SER A 251 -3.14 -6.30 -16.09
N VAL A 252 -2.36 -7.01 -16.89
CA VAL A 252 -2.59 -7.12 -18.34
C VAL A 252 -3.58 -8.22 -18.66
N CYS A 253 -4.17 -8.16 -19.86
CA CYS A 253 -4.98 -9.23 -20.41
C CYS A 253 -4.13 -10.04 -21.38
N LEU A 254 -3.99 -11.35 -21.14
CA LEU A 254 -3.17 -12.24 -21.97
C LEU A 254 -3.79 -12.57 -23.33
N ASP A 255 -5.11 -12.38 -23.50
CA ASP A 255 -5.80 -12.63 -24.75
C ASP A 255 -5.54 -11.58 -25.84
N GLY A 256 -4.74 -10.58 -25.53
CA GLY A 256 -4.35 -9.52 -26.46
C GLY A 256 -3.39 -8.53 -25.83
N SER A 257 -2.24 -8.35 -26.46
CA SER A 257 -1.15 -7.44 -26.06
C SER A 257 -1.56 -5.96 -25.95
N GLN A 258 -2.83 -5.64 -26.10
CA GLN A 258 -3.36 -4.28 -26.16
C GLN A 258 -4.30 -3.94 -25.00
N TYR A 259 -4.50 -4.85 -24.05
CA TYR A 259 -5.52 -4.67 -23.01
C TYR A 259 -4.93 -4.75 -21.60
N PHE A 260 -5.41 -3.82 -20.77
CA PHE A 260 -5.27 -3.92 -19.33
C PHE A 260 -6.61 -4.25 -18.69
N ARG A 261 -6.56 -4.90 -17.54
CA ARG A 261 -7.75 -5.13 -16.76
C ARG A 261 -8.12 -3.89 -15.96
N TYR A 262 -9.42 -3.72 -15.77
CA TYR A 262 -9.97 -2.67 -14.92
C TYR A 262 -11.09 -3.24 -14.04
N VAL A 263 -11.33 -2.61 -12.91
CA VAL A 263 -12.50 -2.87 -12.06
C VAL A 263 -13.64 -2.01 -12.58
N HIS A 264 -14.76 -2.63 -12.91
CA HIS A 264 -15.97 -1.94 -13.35
C HIS A 264 -16.67 -1.27 -12.17
N SER A 265 -17.56 -0.28 -12.43
CA SER A 265 -18.30 0.46 -11.41
C SER A 265 -19.15 -0.42 -10.46
N ASN A 266 -19.59 -1.58 -10.91
CA ASN A 266 -20.31 -2.56 -10.09
C ASN A 266 -19.37 -3.49 -9.29
N GLY A 267 -18.05 -3.36 -9.45
CA GLY A 267 -17.03 -4.17 -8.79
C GLY A 267 -16.64 -5.46 -9.52
N ASP A 268 -17.20 -5.74 -10.69
CA ASP A 268 -16.73 -6.78 -11.60
C ASP A 268 -15.44 -6.32 -12.31
N TRP A 269 -14.77 -7.18 -13.04
CA TRP A 269 -13.62 -6.82 -13.84
C TRP A 269 -13.85 -7.06 -15.33
N SER A 270 -13.18 -6.27 -16.16
CA SER A 270 -13.20 -6.39 -17.60
C SER A 270 -11.88 -5.88 -18.20
N ASN A 271 -11.81 -5.73 -19.50
CA ASN A 271 -10.62 -5.32 -20.23
C ASN A 271 -10.87 -4.05 -21.03
N HIS A 272 -9.93 -3.09 -20.97
CA HIS A 272 -9.89 -1.91 -21.83
C HIS A 272 -8.57 -1.85 -22.58
N GLY A 273 -8.59 -1.36 -23.82
CA GLY A 273 -7.39 -1.03 -24.55
C GLY A 273 -6.57 0.02 -23.77
N TYR A 274 -5.25 -0.08 -23.77
CA TYR A 274 -4.35 0.79 -23.03
C TYR A 274 -4.49 2.29 -23.37
N THR A 275 -5.05 2.62 -24.55
CA THR A 275 -5.40 4.00 -24.94
C THR A 275 -6.79 4.45 -24.48
N ALA A 276 -7.60 3.56 -23.91
CA ALA A 276 -8.84 3.95 -23.25
C ALA A 276 -8.55 4.73 -21.96
N THR A 277 -9.53 5.45 -21.47
CA THR A 277 -9.41 6.22 -20.23
C THR A 277 -10.30 5.67 -19.14
N ASP A 278 -9.72 5.34 -18.00
CA ASP A 278 -10.43 5.02 -16.77
C ASP A 278 -9.86 5.79 -15.60
N PHE A 279 -10.57 5.81 -14.47
CA PHE A 279 -10.07 6.47 -13.26
C PHE A 279 -8.82 5.76 -12.74
N VAL A 280 -7.96 6.53 -12.10
CA VAL A 280 -6.77 6.08 -11.41
C VAL A 280 -7.04 6.05 -9.92
N PHE A 281 -6.92 4.87 -9.32
CA PHE A 281 -6.99 4.65 -7.88
C PHE A 281 -5.60 4.28 -7.37
N PRO A 282 -4.74 5.29 -7.07
CA PRO A 282 -3.40 5.03 -6.62
C PRO A 282 -3.40 4.32 -5.28
N ALA A 283 -2.44 3.41 -5.12
CA ALA A 283 -2.09 2.78 -3.85
C ALA A 283 -0.66 3.14 -3.48
N TRP A 284 -0.38 3.22 -2.18
CA TRP A 284 0.95 3.49 -1.62
C TRP A 284 1.09 2.87 -0.25
N CYS A 285 2.34 2.76 0.22
CA CYS A 285 2.66 2.18 1.54
C CYS A 285 3.37 3.20 2.43
N PHE A 286 3.11 3.07 3.74
CA PHE A 286 3.90 3.72 4.78
C PHE A 286 4.66 2.69 5.62
#